data_e61374229d6918ad17c2a8ff45a5248f
#
_entry.id   e61374229d6918ad17c2a8ff45a5248f
#
_cell.length_a   1.000
_cell.length_b   1.000
_cell.length_c   1.000
_cell.angle_alpha   90.00
_cell.angle_beta   90.00
_cell.angle_gamma   90.00
#
_symmetry.space_group_name_H-M   'P 1'
#
loop_
_entity.id
_entity.type
_entity.pdbx_description
1 polymer ?
#
loop_
_entity_poly.entity_id
_entity_poly.type
_entity_poly.pdbx_seq_one_letter_code
_entity_poly.pdbx_strand_id
1 'polypeptide(L)'
;MNYRCETDPERIKDYVQNAAVVAFDFETSPLIQYRDDPRASLDAHRACIVGVSLSVAEASAIYIPLEHMEGGNAEPDDVIQLLAELVWTNPGVVKIAHNLAFESMFLYALGIIVQPPCYDTIAAAQLTLKEPFVFRSMSDCGLKRLVPELLGDELPTFEDVTAGRYFDELSPDDPE
;
A
#
# COMPACT_ATOMS: atom_id res chain seq x y z
N MET A 1 -17.71 8.49 -1.24
CA MET A 1 -16.37 7.97 -0.90
C MET A 1 -15.60 9.07 -0.20
N ASN A 2 -14.91 8.78 0.90
CA ASN A 2 -14.13 9.76 1.67
C ASN A 2 -12.65 9.42 1.51
N TYR A 3 -12.08 9.85 0.36
CA TYR A 3 -10.67 9.70 0.06
C TYR A 3 -10.00 11.07 0.17
N ARG A 4 -8.86 11.13 0.86
CA ARG A 4 -8.10 12.37 1.02
C ARG A 4 -6.62 12.11 1.18
N CYS A 5 -5.83 13.08 0.76
CA CYS A 5 -4.43 13.19 1.14
C CYS A 5 -4.32 13.72 2.58
N GLU A 6 -3.42 13.17 3.39
CA GLU A 6 -3.23 13.58 4.79
C GLU A 6 -1.74 13.60 5.13
N THR A 7 -1.27 14.72 5.67
CA THR A 7 0.12 14.91 6.06
C THR A 7 0.30 15.24 7.54
N ASP A 8 -0.80 15.53 8.26
CA ASP A 8 -0.76 15.85 9.68
C ASP A 8 -0.70 14.58 10.52
N PRO A 9 0.39 14.31 11.28
CA PRO A 9 0.53 13.10 12.09
C PRO A 9 -0.59 12.89 13.11
N GLU A 10 -1.15 13.97 13.69
CA GLU A 10 -2.24 13.83 14.65
C GLU A 10 -3.53 13.36 13.96
N ARG A 11 -3.80 13.80 12.75
CA ARG A 11 -4.96 13.34 11.98
C ARG A 11 -4.77 11.91 11.46
N ILE A 12 -3.54 11.53 11.09
CA ILE A 12 -3.20 10.15 10.73
C ILE A 12 -3.43 9.25 11.95
N LYS A 13 -2.95 9.66 13.13
CA LYS A 13 -3.17 8.96 14.39
C LYS A 13 -4.64 8.81 14.70
N ASP A 14 -5.41 9.90 14.65
CA ASP A 14 -6.86 9.88 14.89
C ASP A 14 -7.60 8.92 13.96
N TYR A 15 -7.10 8.78 12.72
CA TYR A 15 -7.69 7.88 11.74
C TYR A 15 -7.49 6.40 12.10
N VAL A 16 -6.34 6.01 12.64
CA VAL A 16 -6.00 4.61 12.88
C VAL A 16 -6.10 4.15 14.33
N GLN A 17 -6.01 5.04 15.33
CA GLN A 17 -5.81 4.69 16.75
C GLN A 17 -6.87 3.78 17.37
N ASN A 18 -8.10 3.80 16.85
CA ASN A 18 -9.21 2.98 17.33
C ASN A 18 -9.65 1.91 16.34
N ALA A 19 -8.88 1.72 15.26
CA ALA A 19 -9.21 0.76 14.23
C ALA A 19 -8.84 -0.66 14.68
N ALA A 20 -9.81 -1.58 14.64
CA ALA A 20 -9.55 -3.00 14.86
C ALA A 20 -8.95 -3.68 13.61
N VAL A 21 -9.15 -3.06 12.44
CA VAL A 21 -8.70 -3.57 11.13
C VAL A 21 -8.17 -2.40 10.34
N VAL A 22 -7.00 -2.56 9.74
CA VAL A 22 -6.39 -1.57 8.83
C VAL A 22 -5.92 -2.28 7.57
N ALA A 23 -6.47 -1.89 6.43
CA ALA A 23 -5.90 -2.22 5.14
C ALA A 23 -4.86 -1.18 4.76
N PHE A 24 -3.75 -1.61 4.17
CA PHE A 24 -2.66 -0.72 3.76
C PHE A 24 -1.96 -1.22 2.50
N ASP A 25 -1.37 -0.28 1.78
CA ASP A 25 -0.62 -0.51 0.55
C ASP A 25 0.48 0.54 0.43
N PHE A 26 1.63 0.18 -0.16
CA PHE A 26 2.76 1.08 -0.38
C PHE A 26 2.90 1.43 -1.85
N GLU A 27 3.00 2.72 -2.13
CA GLU A 27 3.53 3.18 -3.39
C GLU A 27 5.05 3.35 -3.29
N THR A 28 5.77 2.81 -4.25
CA THR A 28 7.23 2.76 -4.23
C THR A 28 7.84 3.28 -5.50
N SER A 29 9.02 3.89 -5.38
CA SER A 29 9.78 4.36 -6.53
C SER A 29 11.25 3.96 -6.41
N PRO A 30 11.95 3.65 -7.55
CA PRO A 30 13.37 3.36 -7.52
C PRO A 30 14.17 4.56 -7.03
N LEU A 31 15.15 4.33 -6.19
CA LEU A 31 16.17 5.35 -5.91
C LEU A 31 16.84 5.79 -7.21
N ILE A 32 17.24 7.06 -7.32
CA ILE A 32 17.73 7.71 -8.54
C ILE A 32 18.79 6.87 -9.26
N GLN A 33 19.73 6.27 -8.52
CA GLN A 33 20.80 5.45 -9.08
C GLN A 33 20.36 4.10 -9.67
N TYR A 34 19.09 3.71 -9.46
CA TYR A 34 18.55 2.43 -9.94
C TYR A 34 17.39 2.59 -10.92
N ARG A 35 17.11 3.80 -11.40
CA ARG A 35 15.99 4.07 -12.32
C ARG A 35 16.11 3.38 -13.67
N ASP A 36 17.33 2.98 -14.09
CA ASP A 36 17.53 2.21 -15.31
C ASP A 36 17.05 0.74 -15.20
N ASP A 37 16.76 0.25 -13.99
CA ASP A 37 16.25 -1.09 -13.78
C ASP A 37 14.74 -1.05 -13.50
N PRO A 38 13.90 -1.57 -14.40
CA PRO A 38 12.44 -1.52 -14.25
C PRO A 38 11.91 -2.34 -13.06
N ARG A 39 12.76 -3.15 -12.41
CA ARG A 39 12.40 -3.94 -11.23
C ARG A 39 12.88 -3.32 -9.92
N ALA A 40 13.61 -2.23 -9.98
CA ALA A 40 14.19 -1.64 -8.78
C ALA A 40 13.10 -1.15 -7.79
N SER A 41 11.94 -0.70 -8.28
CA SER A 41 10.79 -0.32 -7.43
C SER A 41 10.26 -1.48 -6.56
N LEU A 42 10.55 -2.72 -6.93
CA LEU A 42 10.11 -3.92 -6.19
C LEU A 42 11.15 -4.41 -5.17
N ASP A 43 12.27 -3.73 -5.03
CA ASP A 43 13.37 -4.12 -4.14
C ASP A 43 13.57 -3.07 -3.03
N ALA A 44 13.27 -3.45 -1.79
CA ALA A 44 13.33 -2.57 -0.63
C ALA A 44 14.73 -1.99 -0.33
N HIS A 45 15.79 -2.50 -0.96
CA HIS A 45 17.15 -1.93 -0.86
C HIS A 45 17.49 -0.99 -2.02
N ARG A 46 16.61 -0.89 -3.01
CA ARG A 46 16.81 -0.12 -4.25
C ARG A 46 15.71 0.88 -4.53
N ALA A 47 14.68 0.89 -3.68
CA ALA A 47 13.54 1.78 -3.75
C ALA A 47 13.26 2.44 -2.41
N CYS A 48 12.47 3.51 -2.43
CA CYS A 48 11.86 4.12 -1.24
C CYS A 48 10.35 3.94 -1.26
N ILE A 49 9.73 4.07 -0.10
CA ILE A 49 8.27 4.19 0.04
C ILE A 49 7.91 5.64 -0.26
N VAL A 50 7.22 5.87 -1.37
CA VAL A 50 6.78 7.20 -1.81
C VAL A 50 5.55 7.65 -1.05
N GLY A 51 4.68 6.70 -0.70
CA GLY A 51 3.49 6.97 0.07
C GLY A 51 2.84 5.72 0.62
N VAL A 52 1.91 5.94 1.53
CA VAL A 52 1.15 4.88 2.22
C VAL A 52 -0.34 5.14 2.06
N SER A 53 -1.05 4.20 1.49
CA SER A 53 -2.51 4.18 1.49
C SER A 53 -3.02 3.42 2.72
N LEU A 54 -4.01 3.97 3.43
CA LEU A 54 -4.65 3.34 4.58
C LEU A 54 -6.16 3.38 4.45
N SER A 55 -6.81 2.27 4.83
CA SER A 55 -8.27 2.20 4.96
C SER A 55 -8.65 1.48 6.25
N VAL A 56 -9.56 2.06 7.02
CA VAL A 56 -10.10 1.49 8.26
C VAL A 56 -11.57 1.11 8.15
N ALA A 57 -12.22 1.46 7.05
CA ALA A 57 -13.62 1.17 6.77
C ALA A 57 -13.89 1.22 5.27
N GLU A 58 -14.98 0.58 4.86
CA GLU A 58 -15.48 0.64 3.48
C GLU A 58 -15.71 2.09 3.02
N ALA A 59 -15.33 2.39 1.79
CA ALA A 59 -15.43 3.71 1.16
C ALA A 59 -14.72 4.86 1.91
N SER A 60 -13.73 4.54 2.75
CA SER A 60 -12.91 5.50 3.48
C SER A 60 -11.44 5.14 3.34
N ALA A 61 -10.63 6.04 2.81
CA ALA A 61 -9.19 5.87 2.76
C ALA A 61 -8.46 7.20 2.91
N ILE A 62 -7.23 7.14 3.37
CA ILE A 62 -6.28 8.25 3.32
C ILE A 62 -5.05 7.81 2.56
N TYR A 63 -4.45 8.74 1.82
CA TYR A 63 -3.13 8.62 1.25
C TYR A 63 -2.17 9.54 2.01
N ILE A 64 -1.02 9.02 2.40
CA ILE A 64 0.01 9.75 3.13
C ILE A 64 1.24 9.83 2.23
N PRO A 65 1.50 10.99 1.60
CA PRO A 65 2.69 11.19 0.78
C PRO A 65 3.92 11.32 1.68
N LEU A 66 5.02 10.66 1.30
CA LEU A 66 6.27 10.62 2.06
C LEU A 66 7.46 11.16 1.25
N GLU A 67 7.64 10.68 0.01
CA GLU A 67 8.84 10.93 -0.80
C GLU A 67 8.49 11.35 -2.23
N HIS A 68 7.41 12.12 -2.42
CA HIS A 68 7.13 12.75 -3.71
C HIS A 68 8.11 13.88 -3.97
N MET A 69 8.52 14.07 -5.23
CA MET A 69 9.41 15.14 -5.64
C MET A 69 8.75 16.52 -5.55
N GLU A 70 7.45 16.58 -5.78
CA GLU A 70 6.64 17.78 -5.72
C GLU A 70 5.48 17.60 -4.76
N GLY A 71 5.01 18.68 -4.14
CA GLY A 71 3.90 18.67 -3.22
C GLY A 71 4.30 18.61 -1.74
N GLY A 72 3.30 18.52 -0.88
CA GLY A 72 3.47 18.44 0.58
C GLY A 72 3.62 16.99 1.03
N ASN A 73 4.83 16.60 1.39
CA ASN A 73 5.06 15.31 2.06
C ASN A 73 4.87 15.44 3.57
N ALA A 74 4.43 14.37 4.21
CA ALA A 74 4.58 14.20 5.65
C ALA A 74 6.04 13.85 5.98
N GLU A 75 6.46 14.02 7.23
CA GLU A 75 7.78 13.58 7.66
C GLU A 75 7.85 12.05 7.68
N PRO A 76 8.66 11.40 6.82
CA PRO A 76 8.62 9.95 6.64
C PRO A 76 8.90 9.17 7.93
N ASP A 77 9.95 9.57 8.68
CA ASP A 77 10.34 8.86 9.91
C ASP A 77 9.24 8.92 10.97
N ASP A 78 8.59 10.08 11.14
CA ASP A 78 7.51 10.27 12.12
C ASP A 78 6.29 9.42 11.75
N VAL A 79 5.89 9.40 10.48
CA VAL A 79 4.76 8.60 10.00
C VAL A 79 5.05 7.10 10.09
N ILE A 80 6.21 6.67 9.64
CA ILE A 80 6.60 5.25 9.68
C ILE A 80 6.65 4.75 11.12
N GLN A 81 7.21 5.54 12.05
CA GLN A 81 7.24 5.18 13.47
C GLN A 81 5.82 5.14 14.08
N LEU A 82 4.99 6.13 13.78
CA LEU A 82 3.59 6.19 14.24
C LEU A 82 2.80 4.96 13.78
N LEU A 83 2.90 4.61 12.49
CA LEU A 83 2.20 3.46 11.91
C LEU A 83 2.81 2.13 12.39
N ALA A 84 4.11 2.07 12.65
CA ALA A 84 4.73 0.90 13.25
C ALA A 84 4.11 0.61 14.61
N GLU A 85 3.99 1.62 15.47
CA GLU A 85 3.45 1.48 16.82
C GLU A 85 1.94 1.18 16.83
N LEU A 86 1.16 1.94 16.06
CA LEU A 86 -0.30 1.86 16.13
C LEU A 86 -0.90 0.73 15.26
N VAL A 87 -0.21 0.35 14.18
CA VAL A 87 -0.72 -0.61 13.20
C VAL A 87 0.17 -1.84 13.08
N TRP A 88 1.37 -1.70 12.48
CA TRP A 88 2.10 -2.85 11.98
C TRP A 88 2.64 -3.79 13.08
N THR A 89 3.08 -3.26 14.23
CA THR A 89 3.53 -4.08 15.36
C THR A 89 2.45 -4.30 16.42
N ASN A 90 1.28 -3.69 16.28
CA ASN A 90 0.19 -3.79 17.25
C ASN A 90 -0.57 -5.11 17.08
N PRO A 91 -0.52 -6.04 18.06
CA PRO A 91 -1.26 -7.30 17.97
C PRO A 91 -2.78 -7.16 18.14
N GLY A 92 -3.26 -5.97 18.54
CA GLY A 92 -4.68 -5.66 18.64
C GLY A 92 -5.34 -5.26 17.32
N VAL A 93 -4.54 -5.05 16.27
CA VAL A 93 -5.01 -4.61 14.94
C VAL A 93 -4.81 -5.73 13.93
N VAL A 94 -5.83 -6.03 13.14
CA VAL A 94 -5.71 -6.90 11.95
C VAL A 94 -5.14 -6.07 10.79
N LYS A 95 -3.99 -6.46 10.27
CA LYS A 95 -3.36 -5.87 9.09
C LYS A 95 -3.84 -6.60 7.85
N ILE A 96 -4.37 -5.85 6.88
CA ILE A 96 -4.78 -6.37 5.58
C ILE A 96 -3.91 -5.74 4.49
N ALA A 97 -3.37 -6.56 3.60
CA ALA A 97 -2.71 -6.08 2.39
C ALA A 97 -2.99 -7.03 1.21
N HIS A 98 -2.69 -6.56 0.01
CA HIS A 98 -2.75 -7.39 -1.19
C HIS A 98 -1.33 -7.73 -1.63
N ASN A 99 -0.86 -8.94 -1.30
CA ASN A 99 0.54 -9.37 -1.36
C ASN A 99 1.37 -8.81 -0.18
N LEU A 100 0.90 -9.05 1.03
CA LEU A 100 1.53 -8.58 2.29
C LEU A 100 3.04 -8.86 2.37
N ALA A 101 3.54 -9.84 1.62
CA ALA A 101 4.97 -10.12 1.54
C ALA A 101 5.77 -8.93 0.98
N PHE A 102 5.19 -8.17 0.04
CA PHE A 102 5.80 -6.98 -0.54
C PHE A 102 5.97 -5.88 0.51
N GLU A 103 4.89 -5.49 1.18
CA GLU A 103 4.93 -4.46 2.23
C GLU A 103 5.84 -4.88 3.39
N SER A 104 5.76 -6.17 3.78
CA SER A 104 6.60 -6.70 4.86
C SER A 104 8.09 -6.64 4.54
N MET A 105 8.47 -6.77 3.28
CA MET A 105 9.87 -6.67 2.84
C MET A 105 10.40 -5.23 3.00
N PHE A 106 9.61 -4.23 2.65
CA PHE A 106 9.97 -2.81 2.87
C PHE A 106 10.05 -2.47 4.35
N LEU A 107 9.04 -2.90 5.13
CA LEU A 107 9.05 -2.70 6.59
C LEU A 107 10.24 -3.39 7.25
N TYR A 108 10.59 -4.60 6.82
CA TYR A 108 11.75 -5.33 7.34
C TYR A 108 13.07 -4.61 7.05
N ALA A 109 13.21 -4.00 5.87
CA ALA A 109 14.38 -3.18 5.54
C ALA A 109 14.51 -1.95 6.46
N LEU A 110 13.39 -1.43 6.99
CA LEU A 110 13.33 -0.37 8.00
C LEU A 110 13.45 -0.90 9.44
N GLY A 111 13.67 -2.21 9.65
CA GLY A 111 13.76 -2.83 10.96
C GLY A 111 12.42 -3.12 11.64
N ILE A 112 11.31 -3.00 10.92
CA ILE A 112 9.96 -3.22 11.43
C ILE A 112 9.49 -4.62 11.05
N ILE A 113 9.08 -5.43 12.05
CA ILE A 113 8.54 -6.76 11.84
C ILE A 113 7.04 -6.71 12.07
N VAL A 114 6.27 -6.90 11.00
CA VAL A 114 4.80 -6.93 11.07
C VAL A 114 4.34 -8.05 11.99
N GLN A 115 3.56 -7.70 13.01
CA GLN A 115 3.03 -8.67 13.97
C GLN A 115 1.65 -9.15 13.57
N PRO A 116 1.33 -10.45 13.74
CA PRO A 116 -0.04 -10.93 13.53
C PRO A 116 -1.02 -10.24 14.52
N PRO A 117 -2.33 -10.23 14.20
CA PRO A 117 -2.98 -10.90 13.08
C PRO A 117 -2.82 -10.17 11.74
N CYS A 118 -2.62 -10.96 10.68
CA CYS A 118 -2.45 -10.46 9.32
C CYS A 118 -3.40 -11.20 8.36
N TYR A 119 -3.87 -10.51 7.33
CA TYR A 119 -4.71 -11.07 6.29
C TYR A 119 -4.21 -10.64 4.92
N ASP A 120 -3.80 -11.59 4.09
CA ASP A 120 -3.35 -11.36 2.73
C ASP A 120 -4.45 -11.73 1.75
N THR A 121 -4.94 -10.74 1.00
CA THR A 121 -6.06 -10.94 0.07
C THR A 121 -5.66 -11.73 -1.18
N ILE A 122 -4.39 -11.73 -1.60
CA ILE A 122 -3.89 -12.63 -2.66
C ILE A 122 -3.97 -14.09 -2.19
N ALA A 123 -3.47 -14.39 -0.99
CA ALA A 123 -3.52 -15.73 -0.44
C ALA A 123 -4.97 -16.21 -0.25
N ALA A 124 -5.84 -15.33 0.24
CA ALA A 124 -7.26 -15.62 0.36
C ALA A 124 -7.89 -15.95 -1.01
N ALA A 125 -7.61 -15.16 -2.04
CA ALA A 125 -8.11 -15.39 -3.39
C ALA A 125 -7.61 -16.73 -3.95
N GLN A 126 -6.33 -17.05 -3.77
CA GLN A 126 -5.77 -18.33 -4.21
C GLN A 126 -6.43 -19.54 -3.53
N LEU A 127 -6.83 -19.37 -2.27
CA LEU A 127 -7.46 -20.45 -1.50
C LEU A 127 -8.96 -20.62 -1.77
N THR A 128 -9.67 -19.52 -2.04
CA THR A 128 -11.13 -19.49 -2.09
C THR A 128 -11.69 -19.48 -3.51
N LEU A 129 -11.02 -18.84 -4.46
CA LEU A 129 -11.49 -18.70 -5.84
C LEU A 129 -11.02 -19.85 -6.74
N LYS A 130 -11.05 -21.07 -6.20
CA LYS A 130 -10.68 -22.26 -6.95
C LYS A 130 -11.83 -22.69 -7.86
N GLU A 131 -11.58 -22.71 -9.16
CA GLU A 131 -12.31 -23.62 -10.03
C GLU A 131 -11.83 -25.06 -9.75
N PRO A 132 -12.70 -26.07 -9.80
CA PRO A 132 -12.26 -27.44 -9.60
C PRO A 132 -11.11 -27.77 -10.57
N PHE A 133 -9.96 -28.15 -10.02
CA PHE A 133 -8.74 -28.56 -10.75
C PHE A 133 -7.90 -27.45 -11.42
N VAL A 134 -8.18 -26.15 -11.22
CA VAL A 134 -7.33 -25.05 -11.73
C VAL A 134 -6.74 -24.27 -10.55
N PHE A 135 -5.42 -24.30 -10.42
CA PHE A 135 -4.71 -23.38 -9.52
C PHE A 135 -4.64 -22.01 -10.18
N ARG A 136 -5.19 -20.99 -9.54
CA ARG A 136 -4.95 -19.62 -9.95
C ARG A 136 -3.49 -19.23 -9.62
N SER A 137 -2.79 -18.67 -10.61
CA SER A 137 -1.46 -18.11 -10.40
C SER A 137 -1.55 -16.82 -9.59
N MET A 138 -0.42 -16.33 -9.09
CA MET A 138 -0.36 -15.01 -8.42
C MET A 138 -0.91 -13.89 -9.32
N SER A 139 -0.57 -13.92 -10.62
CA SER A 139 -1.07 -12.95 -11.61
C SER A 139 -2.59 -13.02 -11.83
N ASP A 140 -3.20 -14.20 -11.65
CA ASP A 140 -4.65 -14.36 -11.75
C ASP A 140 -5.40 -13.81 -10.53
N CYS A 141 -4.69 -13.58 -9.43
CA CYS A 141 -5.22 -13.06 -8.18
C CYS A 141 -4.85 -11.58 -7.95
N GLY A 142 -4.32 -10.87 -8.95
CA GLY A 142 -4.04 -9.44 -8.85
C GLY A 142 -5.31 -8.58 -8.75
N LEU A 143 -5.26 -7.45 -8.03
CA LEU A 143 -6.42 -6.56 -7.79
C LEU A 143 -7.12 -6.13 -9.08
N LYS A 144 -6.36 -5.78 -10.13
CA LYS A 144 -6.90 -5.38 -11.43
C LYS A 144 -7.80 -6.44 -12.09
N ARG A 145 -7.68 -7.68 -11.68
CA ARG A 145 -8.53 -8.78 -12.12
C ARG A 145 -9.62 -9.12 -11.12
N LEU A 146 -9.28 -9.11 -9.83
CA LEU A 146 -10.23 -9.50 -8.78
C LEU A 146 -11.31 -8.45 -8.56
N VAL A 147 -10.98 -7.16 -8.65
CA VAL A 147 -11.95 -6.08 -8.40
C VAL A 147 -13.09 -6.11 -9.42
N PRO A 148 -12.85 -6.16 -10.74
CA PRO A 148 -13.95 -6.33 -11.71
C PRO A 148 -14.73 -7.64 -11.52
N GLU A 149 -14.04 -8.74 -11.24
CA GLU A 149 -14.66 -10.05 -11.08
C GLU A 149 -15.56 -10.14 -9.84
N LEU A 150 -15.13 -9.56 -8.71
CA LEU A 150 -15.80 -9.72 -7.42
C LEU A 150 -16.69 -8.54 -7.03
N LEU A 151 -16.32 -7.33 -7.41
CA LEU A 151 -16.99 -6.10 -7.00
C LEU A 151 -17.73 -5.42 -8.14
N GLY A 152 -17.39 -5.74 -9.40
CA GLY A 152 -17.97 -5.11 -10.58
C GLY A 152 -17.45 -3.70 -10.86
N ASP A 153 -16.42 -3.28 -10.16
CA ASP A 153 -15.75 -1.99 -10.33
C ASP A 153 -14.55 -2.13 -11.28
N GLU A 154 -14.11 -1.04 -11.88
CA GLU A 154 -12.91 -0.98 -12.70
C GLU A 154 -11.81 -0.23 -11.94
N LEU A 155 -10.58 -0.73 -12.03
CA LEU A 155 -9.39 -0.03 -11.54
C LEU A 155 -8.57 0.50 -12.72
N PRO A 156 -8.07 1.75 -12.64
CA PRO A 156 -7.14 2.27 -13.63
C PRO A 156 -5.88 1.40 -13.71
N THR A 157 -5.26 1.37 -14.86
CA THR A 157 -3.95 0.70 -14.98
C THR A 157 -2.85 1.59 -14.39
N PHE A 158 -1.70 0.98 -14.07
CA PHE A 158 -0.53 1.76 -13.63
C PHE A 158 -0.14 2.83 -14.66
N GLU A 159 -0.22 2.50 -15.95
CA GLU A 159 0.05 3.42 -17.06
C GLU A 159 -0.96 4.57 -17.12
N ASP A 160 -2.24 4.28 -16.85
CA ASP A 160 -3.29 5.32 -16.82
C ASP A 160 -3.01 6.34 -15.70
N VAL A 161 -2.54 5.88 -14.53
CA VAL A 161 -2.24 6.74 -13.39
C VAL A 161 -0.91 7.47 -13.56
N THR A 162 0.13 6.77 -13.99
CA THR A 162 1.49 7.34 -13.99
C THR A 162 1.86 8.04 -15.30
N ALA A 163 1.18 7.73 -16.40
CA ALA A 163 1.53 8.19 -17.75
C ALA A 163 3.02 7.95 -18.08
N GLY A 164 3.58 6.82 -17.62
CA GLY A 164 4.98 6.43 -17.81
C GLY A 164 5.98 7.12 -16.89
N ARG A 165 5.53 7.92 -15.91
CA ARG A 165 6.38 8.52 -14.88
C ARG A 165 6.61 7.55 -13.72
N TYR A 166 7.61 7.81 -12.90
CA TYR A 166 7.75 7.17 -11.60
C TYR A 166 6.73 7.74 -10.59
N PHE A 167 6.39 6.97 -9.58
CA PHE A 167 5.38 7.36 -8.59
C PHE A 167 5.78 8.62 -7.82
N ASP A 168 7.06 8.78 -7.51
CA ASP A 168 7.61 9.97 -6.84
C ASP A 168 7.57 11.25 -7.70
N GLU A 169 7.41 11.10 -9.02
CA GLU A 169 7.25 12.23 -9.97
C GLU A 169 5.80 12.71 -10.11
N LEU A 170 4.86 12.01 -9.48
CA LEU A 170 3.45 12.41 -9.43
C LEU A 170 3.23 13.43 -8.30
N SER A 171 2.32 14.36 -8.50
CA SER A 171 1.88 15.24 -7.41
C SER A 171 0.88 14.51 -6.53
N PRO A 172 1.06 14.49 -5.19
CA PRO A 172 0.07 13.90 -4.29
C PRO A 172 -1.25 14.69 -4.25
N ASP A 173 -1.27 15.91 -4.79
CA ASP A 173 -2.44 16.78 -4.86
C ASP A 173 -3.17 16.66 -6.20
N ASP A 174 -2.69 15.83 -7.14
CA ASP A 174 -3.32 15.65 -8.44
C ASP A 174 -4.59 14.77 -8.27
N PRO A 175 -5.79 15.31 -8.52
CA PRO A 175 -7.03 14.60 -8.25
C PRO A 175 -7.37 13.67 -9.43
N GLU A 176 -6.72 12.52 -9.56
CA GLU A 176 -7.19 11.46 -10.44
C GLU A 176 -7.86 10.32 -9.67
#